data_83856b811919ab67187ff96589e6de93
#
_entry.id   83856b811919ab67187ff96589e6de93
#
_cell.length_a   1.000
_cell.length_b   1.000
_cell.length_c   1.000
_cell.angle_alpha   90.00
_cell.angle_beta   90.00
_cell.angle_gamma   90.00
#
_symmetry.space_group_name_H-M   'P 1'
#
loop_
_entity.id
_entity.type
_entity.pdbx_description
1 polymer ?
#
loop_
_entity_poly.entity_id
_entity_poly.type
_entity_poly.pdbx_seq_one_letter_code
_entity_poly.pdbx_strand_id
1 'polypeptide(L)'
;APAGAECSAVSVMDMLREALPLTVEAKGKDVISQSEAMYVNLLAAGLQSSEGKPVREYVDAAMKAVAKMLAAANDDGGFGWFEGMKSSPIVTAVVLERFAGLRERKLLNVVSDELGEDALDAFDDAVVSAVRYMDSVYFGDPDRPVWYGCISLWQYLNVRSMYVGVPFDEAAARKALGAKNYNEFKKAVKAYLVPKKGERWSDGAILSK
;
A
#
# COMPACT_ATOMS: atom_id res chain seq x y z
N ALA A 1 31.54 -25.85 -36.11
CA ALA A 1 31.27 -25.01 -34.95
C ALA A 1 29.83 -24.54 -35.05
N PRO A 2 28.99 -24.72 -34.01
CA PRO A 2 27.66 -24.17 -34.00
C PRO A 2 27.78 -22.63 -33.94
N ALA A 3 27.06 -21.94 -34.82
CA ALA A 3 26.95 -20.49 -34.81
C ALA A 3 26.50 -20.02 -33.43
N GLY A 4 27.23 -19.05 -32.87
CA GLY A 4 26.96 -18.53 -31.56
C GLY A 4 25.55 -17.99 -31.48
N ALA A 5 24.79 -18.46 -30.54
CA ALA A 5 23.55 -17.81 -30.13
C ALA A 5 23.94 -16.42 -29.59
N GLU A 6 23.58 -15.37 -30.32
CA GLU A 6 23.64 -14.02 -29.80
C GLU A 6 22.61 -13.91 -28.67
N CYS A 7 23.08 -14.04 -27.43
CA CYS A 7 22.29 -13.67 -26.26
C CYS A 7 22.19 -12.13 -26.26
N SER A 8 21.13 -11.58 -26.85
CA SER A 8 20.79 -10.19 -26.62
C SER A 8 20.37 -10.05 -25.16
N ALA A 9 21.11 -9.25 -24.40
CA ALA A 9 20.72 -8.90 -23.04
C ALA A 9 19.44 -8.02 -23.13
N VAL A 10 18.27 -8.66 -23.00
CA VAL A 10 17.00 -7.96 -22.86
C VAL A 10 17.02 -7.27 -21.51
N SER A 11 16.89 -5.96 -21.49
CA SER A 11 16.84 -5.22 -20.23
C SER A 11 15.57 -5.57 -19.47
N VAL A 12 15.62 -5.54 -18.13
CA VAL A 12 14.42 -5.73 -17.28
C VAL A 12 13.32 -4.74 -17.67
N MET A 13 13.69 -3.54 -18.11
CA MET A 13 12.75 -2.52 -18.58
C MET A 13 12.05 -2.93 -19.89
N ASP A 14 12.75 -3.58 -20.80
CA ASP A 14 12.15 -4.06 -22.05
C ASP A 14 11.21 -5.22 -21.77
N MET A 15 11.57 -6.12 -20.86
CA MET A 15 10.68 -7.21 -20.41
C MET A 15 9.42 -6.66 -19.73
N LEU A 16 9.53 -5.61 -18.91
CA LEU A 16 8.38 -4.96 -18.29
C LEU A 16 7.48 -4.29 -19.34
N ARG A 17 8.06 -3.64 -20.35
CA ARG A 17 7.29 -3.03 -21.44
C ARG A 17 6.51 -4.04 -22.25
N GLU A 18 7.09 -5.20 -22.53
CA GLU A 18 6.41 -6.30 -23.21
C GLU A 18 5.32 -6.96 -22.37
N ALA A 19 5.54 -7.04 -21.05
CA ALA A 19 4.62 -7.68 -20.11
C ALA A 19 3.43 -6.80 -19.73
N LEU A 20 3.55 -5.46 -19.81
CA LEU A 20 2.47 -4.53 -19.46
C LEU A 20 1.51 -4.39 -20.64
N PRO A 21 0.27 -4.87 -20.52
CA PRO A 21 -0.75 -4.68 -21.55
C PRO A 21 -1.10 -3.20 -21.69
N LEU A 22 -1.84 -2.84 -22.75
CA LEU A 22 -2.29 -1.46 -22.97
C LEU A 22 -3.05 -0.89 -21.78
N THR A 23 -3.95 -1.68 -21.17
CA THR A 23 -4.61 -1.37 -19.89
C THR A 23 -4.87 -2.65 -19.15
N VAL A 24 -4.90 -2.59 -17.80
CA VAL A 24 -5.23 -3.73 -16.96
C VAL A 24 -6.61 -3.54 -16.35
N GLU A 25 -7.53 -4.41 -16.69
CA GLU A 25 -8.78 -4.53 -15.96
C GLU A 25 -8.60 -5.43 -14.73
N ALA A 26 -9.27 -5.06 -13.64
CA ALA A 26 -9.25 -5.90 -12.44
C ALA A 26 -9.89 -7.26 -12.74
N LYS A 27 -9.23 -8.35 -12.37
CA LYS A 27 -9.72 -9.72 -12.56
C LYS A 27 -10.95 -10.04 -11.69
N GLY A 28 -11.13 -9.30 -10.59
CA GLY A 28 -12.22 -9.44 -9.63
C GLY A 28 -12.87 -8.11 -9.27
N LYS A 29 -13.99 -8.21 -8.55
CA LYS A 29 -14.68 -7.03 -8.01
C LYS A 29 -14.19 -6.67 -6.59
N ASP A 30 -13.35 -7.51 -6.00
CA ASP A 30 -12.78 -7.29 -4.68
C ASP A 30 -11.76 -6.15 -4.68
N VAL A 31 -11.59 -5.52 -3.52
CA VAL A 31 -10.71 -4.36 -3.35
C VAL A 31 -9.25 -4.69 -3.67
N ILE A 32 -8.79 -5.92 -3.40
CA ILE A 32 -7.42 -6.32 -3.70
C ILE A 32 -7.18 -6.31 -5.22
N SER A 33 -8.08 -6.92 -6.00
CA SER A 33 -8.02 -6.92 -7.47
C SER A 33 -8.10 -5.49 -8.04
N GLN A 34 -8.95 -4.62 -7.46
CA GLN A 34 -9.03 -3.22 -7.87
C GLN A 34 -7.73 -2.46 -7.54
N SER A 35 -7.16 -2.68 -6.35
CA SER A 35 -5.90 -2.04 -5.96
C SER A 35 -4.73 -2.49 -6.84
N GLU A 36 -4.74 -3.73 -7.32
CA GLU A 36 -3.76 -4.25 -8.27
C GLU A 36 -3.92 -3.57 -9.63
N ALA A 37 -5.14 -3.47 -10.15
CA ALA A 37 -5.40 -2.79 -11.41
C ALA A 37 -4.99 -1.31 -11.36
N MET A 38 -5.32 -0.60 -10.28
CA MET A 38 -4.85 0.76 -10.05
C MET A 38 -3.33 0.83 -10.12
N TYR A 39 -2.64 -0.01 -9.35
CA TYR A 39 -1.18 0.01 -9.24
C TYR A 39 -0.50 -0.27 -10.58
N VAL A 40 -0.92 -1.31 -11.30
CA VAL A 40 -0.31 -1.70 -12.57
C VAL A 40 -0.56 -0.65 -13.66
N ASN A 41 -1.77 -0.08 -13.73
CA ASN A 41 -2.05 0.98 -14.69
C ASN A 41 -1.22 2.26 -14.42
N LEU A 42 -1.06 2.67 -13.16
CA LEU A 42 -0.22 3.84 -12.84
C LEU A 42 1.26 3.56 -13.04
N LEU A 43 1.72 2.33 -12.84
CA LEU A 43 3.09 1.94 -13.20
C LEU A 43 3.30 2.02 -14.70
N ALA A 44 2.35 1.51 -15.51
CA ALA A 44 2.40 1.61 -16.96
C ALA A 44 2.34 3.07 -17.43
N ALA A 45 1.48 3.89 -16.84
CA ALA A 45 1.42 5.33 -17.11
C ALA A 45 2.76 6.03 -16.83
N GLY A 46 3.38 5.75 -15.68
CA GLY A 46 4.70 6.31 -15.35
C GLY A 46 5.79 5.93 -16.35
N LEU A 47 5.81 4.68 -16.82
CA LEU A 47 6.75 4.22 -17.86
C LEU A 47 6.49 4.93 -19.19
N GLN A 48 5.25 5.01 -19.65
CA GLN A 48 4.89 5.66 -20.91
C GLN A 48 5.13 7.16 -20.85
N SER A 49 4.81 7.83 -19.75
CA SER A 49 5.07 9.25 -19.54
C SER A 49 6.57 9.56 -19.64
N SER A 50 7.42 8.72 -19.08
CA SER A 50 8.88 8.90 -19.19
C SER A 50 9.41 8.83 -20.62
N GLU A 51 8.64 8.25 -21.54
CA GLU A 51 8.93 8.15 -22.97
C GLU A 51 8.20 9.21 -23.82
N GLY A 52 7.48 10.14 -23.17
CA GLY A 52 6.68 11.16 -23.86
C GLY A 52 5.47 10.63 -24.61
N LYS A 53 4.98 9.45 -24.24
CA LYS A 53 3.81 8.82 -24.85
C LYS A 53 2.52 9.18 -24.12
N PRO A 54 1.35 9.13 -24.80
CA PRO A 54 0.06 9.36 -24.16
C PRO A 54 -0.22 8.35 -23.04
N VAL A 55 -0.74 8.83 -21.92
CA VAL A 55 -0.97 8.01 -20.71
C VAL A 55 -2.43 8.02 -20.22
N ARG A 56 -3.28 8.82 -20.87
CA ARG A 56 -4.67 9.06 -20.45
C ARG A 56 -5.47 7.78 -20.21
N GLU A 57 -5.35 6.79 -21.10
CA GLU A 57 -6.10 5.53 -20.97
C GLU A 57 -5.71 4.76 -19.71
N TYR A 58 -4.43 4.76 -19.33
CA TYR A 58 -3.95 4.12 -18.11
C TYR A 58 -4.45 4.86 -16.86
N VAL A 59 -4.43 6.20 -16.89
CA VAL A 59 -4.93 7.02 -15.79
C VAL A 59 -6.42 6.82 -15.60
N ASP A 60 -7.22 6.83 -16.68
CA ASP A 60 -8.66 6.60 -16.63
C ASP A 60 -8.99 5.19 -16.09
N ALA A 61 -8.24 4.16 -16.49
CA ALA A 61 -8.40 2.80 -15.99
C ALA A 61 -8.04 2.70 -14.49
N ALA A 62 -6.98 3.36 -14.06
CA ALA A 62 -6.60 3.43 -12.65
C ALA A 62 -7.66 4.14 -11.80
N MET A 63 -8.17 5.29 -12.26
CA MET A 63 -9.19 6.05 -11.53
C MET A 63 -10.53 5.33 -11.47
N LYS A 64 -10.86 4.54 -12.48
CA LYS A 64 -12.03 3.63 -12.44
C LYS A 64 -11.87 2.57 -11.34
N ALA A 65 -10.67 2.04 -11.13
CA ALA A 65 -10.39 1.12 -10.05
C ALA A 65 -10.43 1.83 -8.68
N VAL A 66 -9.88 3.05 -8.56
CA VAL A 66 -9.97 3.90 -7.36
C VAL A 66 -11.43 4.14 -6.96
N ALA A 67 -12.31 4.50 -7.89
CA ALA A 67 -13.72 4.73 -7.61
C ALA A 67 -14.40 3.49 -7.00
N LYS A 68 -14.08 2.28 -7.50
CA LYS A 68 -14.58 1.03 -6.93
C LYS A 68 -13.99 0.70 -5.56
N MET A 69 -12.74 1.07 -5.31
CA MET A 69 -12.13 0.93 -3.99
C MET A 69 -12.79 1.86 -2.99
N LEU A 70 -13.05 3.11 -3.37
CA LEU A 70 -13.75 4.09 -2.52
C LEU A 70 -15.17 3.64 -2.16
N ALA A 71 -15.88 2.97 -3.07
CA ALA A 71 -17.20 2.39 -2.78
C ALA A 71 -17.16 1.29 -1.70
N ALA A 72 -16.00 0.67 -1.47
CA ALA A 72 -15.80 -0.34 -0.42
C ALA A 72 -15.14 0.23 0.86
N ALA A 73 -14.89 1.53 0.91
CA ALA A 73 -14.48 2.21 2.13
C ALA A 73 -15.68 2.40 3.07
N ASN A 74 -15.50 2.16 4.36
CA ASN A 74 -16.54 2.26 5.37
C ASN A 74 -16.34 3.50 6.25
N ASP A 75 -17.39 3.87 7.00
CA ASP A 75 -17.39 5.03 7.90
C ASP A 75 -16.34 4.94 9.02
N ASP A 76 -15.88 3.73 9.35
CA ASP A 76 -14.79 3.52 10.30
C ASP A 76 -13.39 3.79 9.71
N GLY A 77 -13.31 4.12 8.42
CA GLY A 77 -12.10 4.40 7.66
C GLY A 77 -11.44 3.17 7.04
N GLY A 78 -11.86 1.96 7.37
CA GLY A 78 -11.29 0.74 6.80
C GLY A 78 -11.92 0.36 5.46
N PHE A 79 -11.22 -0.50 4.71
CA PHE A 79 -11.72 -1.07 3.46
C PHE A 79 -12.27 -2.47 3.70
N GLY A 80 -13.48 -2.75 3.15
CA GLY A 80 -14.03 -4.10 3.06
C GLY A 80 -13.40 -4.89 1.90
N TRP A 81 -13.69 -6.19 1.81
CA TRP A 81 -13.35 -7.00 0.63
C TRP A 81 -14.16 -6.59 -0.60
N PHE A 82 -15.41 -6.24 -0.38
CA PHE A 82 -16.36 -5.76 -1.38
C PHE A 82 -17.18 -4.62 -0.78
N GLU A 83 -17.80 -3.84 -1.64
CA GLU A 83 -18.78 -2.82 -1.24
C GLU A 83 -19.83 -3.41 -0.28
N GLY A 84 -20.12 -2.71 0.81
CA GLY A 84 -21.08 -3.13 1.86
C GLY A 84 -20.57 -4.19 2.82
N MET A 85 -19.36 -4.71 2.66
CA MET A 85 -18.74 -5.61 3.66
C MET A 85 -18.05 -4.81 4.76
N LYS A 86 -17.99 -5.40 5.95
CA LYS A 86 -17.24 -4.85 7.09
C LYS A 86 -15.76 -4.66 6.74
N SER A 87 -15.16 -3.65 7.34
CA SER A 87 -13.74 -3.34 7.19
C SER A 87 -12.86 -4.52 7.60
N SER A 88 -11.84 -4.77 6.78
CA SER A 88 -10.84 -5.80 6.99
C SER A 88 -9.46 -5.15 7.15
N PRO A 89 -8.78 -5.33 8.28
CA PRO A 89 -7.42 -4.81 8.46
C PRO A 89 -6.42 -5.31 7.42
N ILE A 90 -6.60 -6.55 6.93
CA ILE A 90 -5.75 -7.13 5.89
C ILE A 90 -5.94 -6.38 4.56
N VAL A 91 -7.20 -6.18 4.14
CA VAL A 91 -7.51 -5.46 2.91
C VAL A 91 -7.01 -4.02 3.00
N THR A 92 -7.28 -3.36 4.14
CA THR A 92 -6.86 -1.99 4.40
C THR A 92 -5.34 -1.86 4.36
N ALA A 93 -4.60 -2.80 4.96
CA ALA A 93 -3.14 -2.82 4.91
C ALA A 93 -2.62 -2.92 3.46
N VAL A 94 -3.18 -3.80 2.63
CA VAL A 94 -2.79 -3.95 1.23
C VAL A 94 -3.04 -2.68 0.42
N VAL A 95 -4.18 -2.03 0.61
CA VAL A 95 -4.48 -0.74 -0.05
C VAL A 95 -3.44 0.31 0.35
N LEU A 96 -3.15 0.42 1.64
CA LEU A 96 -2.16 1.36 2.16
C LEU A 96 -0.75 1.10 1.62
N GLU A 97 -0.30 -0.16 1.61
CA GLU A 97 1.02 -0.51 1.07
C GLU A 97 1.14 -0.15 -0.42
N ARG A 98 0.12 -0.44 -1.22
CA ARG A 98 0.12 -0.13 -2.66
C ARG A 98 0.12 1.37 -2.92
N PHE A 99 -0.70 2.11 -2.19
CA PHE A 99 -0.74 3.56 -2.33
C PHE A 99 0.57 4.23 -1.90
N ALA A 100 1.16 3.79 -0.79
CA ALA A 100 2.48 4.25 -0.37
C ALA A 100 3.56 3.99 -1.43
N GLY A 101 3.53 2.81 -2.04
CA GLY A 101 4.45 2.47 -3.13
C GLY A 101 4.30 3.36 -4.38
N LEU A 102 3.08 3.74 -4.73
CA LEU A 102 2.82 4.68 -5.83
C LEU A 102 3.35 6.08 -5.49
N ARG A 103 3.10 6.55 -4.27
CA ARG A 103 3.55 7.87 -3.80
C ARG A 103 5.06 7.96 -3.71
N GLU A 104 5.73 6.95 -3.16
CA GLU A 104 7.19 6.89 -3.08
C GLU A 104 7.85 6.98 -4.46
N ARG A 105 7.27 6.31 -5.46
CA ARG A 105 7.75 6.32 -6.84
C ARG A 105 7.27 7.52 -7.65
N LYS A 106 6.54 8.45 -7.04
CA LYS A 106 5.96 9.64 -7.68
C LYS A 106 5.03 9.31 -8.86
N LEU A 107 4.46 8.11 -8.88
CA LEU A 107 3.55 7.67 -9.95
C LEU A 107 2.18 8.37 -9.88
N LEU A 108 1.83 8.94 -8.72
CA LEU A 108 0.61 9.75 -8.58
C LEU A 108 0.69 11.08 -9.31
N ASN A 109 1.90 11.59 -9.57
CA ASN A 109 2.06 12.85 -10.32
C ASN A 109 1.45 12.75 -11.73
N VAL A 110 1.50 11.56 -12.34
CA VAL A 110 0.90 11.34 -13.67
C VAL A 110 -0.62 11.55 -13.64
N VAL A 111 -1.28 11.25 -12.50
CA VAL A 111 -2.72 11.51 -12.32
C VAL A 111 -2.98 13.02 -12.23
N SER A 112 -2.19 13.73 -11.42
CA SER A 112 -2.32 15.18 -11.29
C SER A 112 -2.01 15.91 -12.61
N ASP A 113 -1.02 15.45 -13.37
CA ASP A 113 -0.66 16.01 -14.67
C ASP A 113 -1.80 15.86 -15.70
N GLU A 114 -2.53 14.73 -15.66
CA GLU A 114 -3.59 14.40 -16.63
C GLU A 114 -4.98 14.91 -16.24
N LEU A 115 -5.28 14.95 -14.94
CA LEU A 115 -6.64 15.19 -14.43
C LEU A 115 -6.76 16.44 -13.53
N GLY A 116 -5.63 17.00 -13.08
CA GLY A 116 -5.56 18.09 -12.11
C GLY A 116 -5.21 17.61 -10.70
N GLU A 117 -4.80 18.56 -9.85
CA GLU A 117 -4.31 18.28 -8.49
C GLU A 117 -5.37 17.65 -7.58
N ASP A 118 -6.63 18.01 -7.76
CA ASP A 118 -7.75 17.56 -6.92
C ASP A 118 -8.22 16.12 -7.26
N ALA A 119 -7.67 15.50 -8.30
CA ALA A 119 -8.17 14.22 -8.80
C ALA A 119 -8.05 13.05 -7.80
N LEU A 120 -7.14 13.16 -6.83
CA LEU A 120 -6.89 12.13 -5.82
C LEU A 120 -7.37 12.52 -4.43
N ASP A 121 -7.91 13.71 -4.21
CA ASP A 121 -8.26 14.22 -2.87
C ASP A 121 -9.14 13.24 -2.08
N ALA A 122 -10.20 12.74 -2.69
CA ALA A 122 -11.11 11.81 -2.03
C ALA A 122 -10.40 10.48 -1.66
N PHE A 123 -9.43 10.05 -2.45
CA PHE A 123 -8.66 8.86 -2.16
C PHE A 123 -7.59 9.12 -1.10
N ASP A 124 -6.95 10.28 -1.11
CA ASP A 124 -6.00 10.70 -0.06
C ASP A 124 -6.70 10.81 1.30
N ASP A 125 -7.89 11.37 1.36
CA ASP A 125 -8.71 11.42 2.58
C ASP A 125 -9.09 10.02 3.08
N ALA A 126 -9.47 9.12 2.17
CA ALA A 126 -9.76 7.74 2.51
C ALA A 126 -8.50 7.00 3.03
N VAL A 127 -7.32 7.27 2.45
CA VAL A 127 -6.04 6.71 2.91
C VAL A 127 -5.70 7.21 4.32
N VAL A 128 -5.87 8.50 4.62
CA VAL A 128 -5.66 9.05 5.97
C VAL A 128 -6.62 8.40 6.97
N SER A 129 -7.89 8.25 6.59
CA SER A 129 -8.89 7.55 7.41
C SER A 129 -8.53 6.08 7.64
N ALA A 130 -8.00 5.41 6.60
CA ALA A 130 -7.56 4.03 6.69
C ALA A 130 -6.36 3.84 7.65
N VAL A 131 -5.42 4.78 7.70
CA VAL A 131 -4.32 4.75 8.68
C VAL A 131 -4.86 4.86 10.10
N ARG A 132 -5.83 5.77 10.33
CA ARG A 132 -6.49 5.91 11.65
C ARG A 132 -7.29 4.67 12.03
N TYR A 133 -7.96 4.05 11.06
CA TYR A 133 -8.62 2.77 11.26
C TYR A 133 -7.62 1.69 11.71
N MET A 134 -6.47 1.57 11.05
CA MET A 134 -5.42 0.61 11.45
C MET A 134 -4.94 0.87 12.87
N ASP A 135 -4.73 2.14 13.25
CA ASP A 135 -4.37 2.52 14.62
C ASP A 135 -5.48 2.11 15.60
N SER A 136 -6.75 2.36 15.29
CA SER A 136 -7.89 2.04 16.16
C SER A 136 -8.09 0.54 16.34
N VAL A 137 -7.95 -0.23 15.28
CA VAL A 137 -8.04 -1.70 15.35
C VAL A 137 -6.90 -2.28 16.16
N TYR A 138 -5.69 -1.74 16.03
CA TYR A 138 -4.53 -2.23 16.75
C TYR A 138 -4.57 -1.88 18.25
N PHE A 139 -5.08 -0.69 18.59
CA PHE A 139 -5.08 -0.19 19.98
C PHE A 139 -6.47 -0.10 20.61
N GLY A 140 -7.53 -0.17 19.82
CA GLY A 140 -8.88 0.20 20.26
C GLY A 140 -9.57 -0.76 21.21
N ASP A 141 -9.12 -2.00 21.32
CA ASP A 141 -9.74 -2.99 22.21
C ASP A 141 -8.66 -3.72 23.02
N PRO A 142 -8.47 -3.33 24.30
CA PRO A 142 -7.48 -3.95 25.17
C PRO A 142 -7.78 -5.43 25.47
N ASP A 143 -9.01 -5.88 25.29
CA ASP A 143 -9.44 -7.26 25.52
C ASP A 143 -9.34 -8.11 24.24
N ARG A 144 -9.15 -7.48 23.07
CA ARG A 144 -8.84 -8.19 21.84
C ARG A 144 -7.33 -8.33 21.69
N PRO A 145 -6.82 -9.56 21.76
CA PRO A 145 -5.42 -9.78 21.42
C PRO A 145 -5.16 -9.27 20.01
N VAL A 146 -4.13 -8.47 19.86
CA VAL A 146 -3.72 -7.83 18.60
C VAL A 146 -3.58 -8.81 17.42
N TRP A 147 -3.33 -10.09 17.75
CA TRP A 147 -3.22 -11.17 16.77
C TRP A 147 -4.57 -11.78 16.36
N TYR A 148 -5.68 -11.39 17.00
CA TYR A 148 -6.97 -12.02 16.78
C TYR A 148 -7.59 -11.55 15.46
N GLY A 149 -7.19 -12.25 14.41
CA GLY A 149 -7.90 -12.25 13.13
C GLY A 149 -7.42 -11.24 12.11
N CYS A 150 -6.28 -10.54 12.30
CA CYS A 150 -6.05 -9.43 11.41
C CYS A 150 -4.64 -9.32 10.87
N ILE A 151 -3.77 -8.72 11.62
CA ILE A 151 -2.40 -8.45 11.20
C ILE A 151 -1.45 -8.60 12.39
N SER A 152 -0.25 -9.02 12.10
CA SER A 152 0.80 -9.06 13.10
C SER A 152 1.29 -7.65 13.46
N LEU A 153 1.97 -7.53 14.61
CA LEU A 153 2.66 -6.30 14.97
C LEU A 153 3.55 -5.78 13.83
N TRP A 154 4.25 -6.70 13.16
CA TRP A 154 5.17 -6.36 12.09
C TRP A 154 4.48 -5.79 10.86
N GLN A 155 3.37 -6.37 10.45
CA GLN A 155 2.55 -5.83 9.36
C GLN A 155 1.98 -4.45 9.69
N TYR A 156 1.48 -4.27 10.92
CA TYR A 156 1.03 -2.96 11.38
C TYR A 156 2.15 -1.93 11.34
N LEU A 157 3.33 -2.25 11.91
CA LEU A 157 4.47 -1.34 11.92
C LEU A 157 5.00 -1.03 10.51
N ASN A 158 5.01 -2.04 9.62
CA ASN A 158 5.39 -1.85 8.24
C ASN A 158 4.49 -0.80 7.56
N VAL A 159 3.18 -1.00 7.62
CA VAL A 159 2.22 -0.04 7.05
C VAL A 159 2.35 1.32 7.71
N ARG A 160 2.39 1.37 9.05
CA ARG A 160 2.42 2.63 9.79
C ARG A 160 3.68 3.45 9.51
N SER A 161 4.82 2.79 9.26
CA SER A 161 6.08 3.44 8.91
C SER A 161 6.04 4.19 7.58
N MET A 162 5.18 3.79 6.66
CA MET A 162 4.96 4.47 5.37
C MET A 162 4.14 5.77 5.50
N TYR A 163 3.50 5.96 6.65
CA TYR A 163 2.57 7.07 6.91
C TYR A 163 2.94 7.88 8.15
N VAL A 164 4.22 8.16 8.32
CA VAL A 164 4.74 8.95 9.46
C VAL A 164 4.17 10.36 9.53
N GLY A 165 3.71 10.92 8.40
CA GLY A 165 3.07 12.23 8.33
C GLY A 165 1.64 12.25 8.88
N VAL A 166 0.98 11.09 9.02
CA VAL A 166 -0.34 11.01 9.65
C VAL A 166 -0.16 11.00 11.17
N PRO A 167 -0.72 11.96 11.92
CA PRO A 167 -0.54 12.05 13.37
C PRO A 167 -0.96 10.75 14.08
N PHE A 168 -0.12 10.29 15.00
CA PHE A 168 -0.40 9.13 15.85
C PHE A 168 -0.88 9.60 17.22
N ASP A 169 -2.05 9.09 17.67
CA ASP A 169 -2.58 9.40 19.00
C ASP A 169 -1.92 8.48 20.06
N GLU A 170 -0.77 8.94 20.56
CA GLU A 170 -0.03 8.24 21.63
C GLU A 170 -0.86 8.13 22.92
N ALA A 171 -1.69 9.13 23.22
CA ALA A 171 -2.48 9.15 24.45
C ALA A 171 -3.60 8.08 24.37
N ALA A 172 -4.29 8.00 23.24
CA ALA A 172 -5.29 6.95 23.01
C ALA A 172 -4.67 5.55 23.04
N ALA A 173 -3.56 5.34 22.37
CA ALA A 173 -2.85 4.06 22.37
C ALA A 173 -2.39 3.64 23.78
N ARG A 174 -1.85 4.58 24.55
CA ARG A 174 -1.42 4.33 25.93
C ARG A 174 -2.60 4.02 26.85
N LYS A 175 -3.73 4.68 26.64
CA LYS A 175 -4.97 4.42 27.39
C LYS A 175 -5.52 3.02 27.07
N ALA A 176 -5.54 2.65 25.81
CA ALA A 176 -6.05 1.36 25.34
C ALA A 176 -5.21 0.17 25.82
N LEU A 177 -3.90 0.25 25.69
CA LEU A 177 -2.98 -0.83 26.11
C LEU A 177 -2.68 -0.86 27.62
N GLY A 178 -2.88 0.24 28.32
CA GLY A 178 -2.32 0.46 29.64
C GLY A 178 -0.80 0.73 29.62
N ALA A 179 -0.28 1.36 30.67
CA ALA A 179 1.10 1.86 30.69
C ALA A 179 2.16 0.76 30.50
N LYS A 180 1.94 -0.44 31.07
CA LYS A 180 2.88 -1.56 30.98
C LYS A 180 2.98 -2.07 29.54
N ASN A 181 1.85 -2.42 28.94
CA ASN A 181 1.80 -2.98 27.58
C ASN A 181 2.24 -1.95 26.54
N TYR A 182 1.92 -0.67 26.76
CA TYR A 182 2.39 0.41 25.90
C TYR A 182 3.93 0.54 25.94
N ASN A 183 4.55 0.40 27.10
CA ASN A 183 6.00 0.40 27.19
C ASN A 183 6.65 -0.82 26.50
N GLU A 184 6.03 -2.00 26.61
CA GLU A 184 6.48 -3.19 25.87
C GLU A 184 6.33 -3.01 24.35
N PHE A 185 5.21 -2.42 23.90
CA PHE A 185 5.02 -2.03 22.51
C PHE A 185 6.13 -1.08 22.03
N LYS A 186 6.43 -0.01 22.79
CA LYS A 186 7.53 0.93 22.45
C LYS A 186 8.89 0.24 22.36
N LYS A 187 9.15 -0.74 23.24
CA LYS A 187 10.40 -1.54 23.17
C LYS A 187 10.43 -2.40 21.89
N ALA A 188 9.30 -3.04 21.54
CA ALA A 188 9.19 -3.86 20.33
C ALA A 188 9.40 -3.01 19.07
N VAL A 189 8.76 -1.83 18.98
CA VAL A 189 8.97 -0.86 17.90
C VAL A 189 10.45 -0.47 17.80
N LYS A 190 11.07 -0.15 18.92
CA LYS A 190 12.48 0.25 18.95
C LYS A 190 13.41 -0.88 18.50
N ALA A 191 13.11 -2.12 18.92
CA ALA A 191 13.85 -3.30 18.51
C ALA A 191 13.69 -3.63 17.02
N TYR A 192 12.53 -3.28 16.45
CA TYR A 192 12.27 -3.44 15.01
C TYR A 192 13.03 -2.43 14.15
N LEU A 193 13.07 -1.17 14.60
CA LEU A 193 13.67 -0.06 13.83
C LEU A 193 15.20 0.00 13.97
N VAL A 194 15.77 -0.64 15.01
CA VAL A 194 17.22 -0.63 15.24
C VAL A 194 17.78 -2.03 15.07
N PRO A 195 18.48 -2.33 13.97
CA PRO A 195 19.16 -3.61 13.81
C PRO A 195 20.17 -3.77 14.95
N LYS A 196 20.18 -4.95 15.57
CA LYS A 196 21.19 -5.27 16.58
C LYS A 196 22.58 -5.17 15.96
N LYS A 197 23.49 -4.49 16.65
CA LYS A 197 24.87 -4.30 16.21
C LYS A 197 25.49 -5.69 15.93
N GLY A 198 25.84 -5.97 14.69
CA GLY A 198 26.41 -7.25 14.27
C GLY A 198 25.46 -8.21 13.54
N GLU A 199 24.15 -7.96 13.48
CA GLU A 199 23.26 -8.73 12.60
C GLU A 199 23.48 -8.27 11.15
N ARG A 200 24.01 -9.17 10.31
CA ARG A 200 23.93 -9.01 8.87
C ARG A 200 22.49 -9.30 8.47
N TRP A 201 21.87 -8.33 7.84
CA TRP A 201 20.59 -8.55 7.20
C TRP A 201 20.80 -9.58 6.06
N SER A 202 20.31 -10.80 6.23
CA SER A 202 20.16 -11.70 5.10
C SER A 202 19.02 -11.18 4.21
N ASP A 203 19.08 -11.45 2.91
CA ASP A 203 18.05 -11.04 1.97
C ASP A 203 16.64 -11.49 2.42
N GLY A 204 16.53 -12.67 3.03
CA GLY A 204 15.30 -13.16 3.63
C GLY A 204 14.83 -12.38 4.86
N ALA A 205 15.75 -11.80 5.65
CA ALA A 205 15.42 -10.98 6.81
C ALA A 205 14.95 -9.56 6.39
N ILE A 206 15.42 -9.06 5.26
CA ILE A 206 14.94 -7.78 4.67
C ILE A 206 13.51 -7.94 4.17
N LEU A 207 13.18 -9.07 3.58
CA LEU A 207 11.83 -9.34 3.06
C LEU A 207 10.82 -9.75 4.14
N SER A 208 11.28 -10.18 5.31
CA SER A 208 10.43 -10.62 6.44
C SER A 208 10.29 -9.57 7.53
N LYS A 209 10.97 -8.45 7.42
CA LYS A 209 10.91 -7.28 8.29
C LYS A 209 10.42 -6.07 7.52
#